data_184f88b9e0146f99b208b14a6142a7ca
#
_entry.id   184f88b9e0146f99b208b14a6142a7ca
#
_cell.length_a   1.000
_cell.length_b   1.000
_cell.length_c   1.000
_cell.angle_alpha   90.00
_cell.angle_beta   90.00
_cell.angle_gamma   90.00
#
_symmetry.space_group_name_H-M   'P 1'
#
loop_
_entity.id
_entity.type
_entity.pdbx_description
1 polymer ?
#
loop_
_entity_poly.entity_id
_entity_poly.type
_entity_poly.pdbx_seq_one_letter_code
_entity_poly.pdbx_strand_id
1 'polypeptide(L)'
;MNEPQLLSRLRTLNDSEIFYRNYRLAKASPLGFDEYLSGIDREQVRRDNLLIPEWADTIPPEYLEDWFFSSDRREGIHVFKHNCYTPAIAHHHNFFEMFIVLEGKCIHQVGENRSILHKGDLCFIQPKVTHSLDVNDESVIIDVLIRRSTFRQYFYSILRGDNLLSNFFMSTLLSKTGIDYLLFHTRDDLDLHYAFVELCSETFDQEAYYNELINAVVTKIFVLLLRRHMASCELPADQPADSDAAIRFVRYIQDHASEITLTQLAEAFHYSPEHASRMIKHTTGQTFTQLLTSIRLENAKQLLRDTSINVLDIAIQIGYEGSDQFIRAFRKYSATTPSEYRRRYQESK
;
A
#
# COMPACT_ATOMS: atom_id res chain seq x y z
N MET A 1 14.75 12.14 18.71
CA MET A 1 15.57 13.19 18.00
C MET A 1 14.70 14.43 17.79
N ASN A 2 15.23 15.68 17.83
CA ASN A 2 14.42 16.85 17.49
C ASN A 2 14.36 17.08 15.97
N GLU A 3 13.34 17.80 15.49
CA GLU A 3 13.12 18.01 14.04
C GLU A 3 14.33 18.63 13.29
N PRO A 4 15.00 19.71 13.78
CA PRO A 4 16.16 20.25 13.08
C PRO A 4 17.32 19.25 12.92
N GLN A 5 17.57 18.41 13.91
CA GLN A 5 18.57 17.35 13.86
C GLN A 5 18.19 16.25 12.85
N LEU A 6 16.92 15.86 12.86
CA LEU A 6 16.39 14.89 11.91
C LEU A 6 16.50 15.39 10.47
N LEU A 7 16.04 16.61 10.19
CA LEU A 7 16.11 17.21 8.86
C LEU A 7 17.57 17.37 8.38
N SER A 8 18.48 17.76 9.27
CA SER A 8 19.91 17.81 8.96
C SER A 8 20.45 16.43 8.56
N ARG A 9 20.04 15.37 9.26
CA ARG A 9 20.43 13.99 8.94
C ARG A 9 19.82 13.52 7.62
N LEU A 10 18.55 13.82 7.36
CA LEU A 10 17.88 13.48 6.10
C LEU A 10 18.47 14.21 4.89
N ARG A 11 18.99 15.42 5.05
CA ARG A 11 19.66 16.17 3.98
C ARG A 11 21.08 15.68 3.69
N THR A 12 21.70 14.96 4.62
CA THR A 12 23.03 14.40 4.40
C THR A 12 22.94 13.28 3.38
N LEU A 13 23.70 13.40 2.29
CA LEU A 13 23.75 12.38 1.24
C LEU A 13 24.46 11.12 1.74
N ASN A 14 23.85 9.97 1.51
CA ASN A 14 24.49 8.67 1.72
C ASN A 14 25.35 8.27 0.50
N ASP A 15 26.08 7.16 0.61
CA ASP A 15 27.00 6.69 -0.45
C ASP A 15 26.27 6.40 -1.78
N SER A 16 25.07 5.83 -1.72
CA SER A 16 24.24 5.57 -2.91
C SER A 16 23.80 6.88 -3.59
N GLU A 17 23.43 7.89 -2.82
CA GLU A 17 23.04 9.20 -3.35
C GLU A 17 24.22 9.94 -3.97
N ILE A 18 25.43 9.83 -3.36
CA ILE A 18 26.67 10.35 -3.94
C ILE A 18 26.99 9.66 -5.25
N PHE A 19 26.83 8.32 -5.30
CA PHE A 19 27.00 7.55 -6.53
C PHE A 19 26.03 8.03 -7.61
N TYR A 20 24.73 8.14 -7.33
CA TYR A 20 23.73 8.56 -8.31
C TYR A 20 23.89 10.00 -8.75
N ARG A 21 24.34 10.90 -7.88
CA ARG A 21 24.70 12.27 -8.27
C ARG A 21 25.82 12.26 -9.31
N ASN A 22 26.88 11.48 -9.08
CA ASN A 22 28.00 11.36 -10.02
C ASN A 22 27.57 10.70 -11.34
N TYR A 23 26.72 9.66 -11.27
CA TYR A 23 26.13 9.02 -12.43
C TYR A 23 25.32 10.01 -13.28
N ARG A 24 24.47 10.85 -12.68
CA ARG A 24 23.72 11.88 -13.41
C ARG A 24 24.63 12.96 -14.02
N LEU A 25 25.63 13.39 -13.31
CA LEU A 25 26.63 14.35 -13.83
C LEU A 25 27.37 13.79 -15.06
N ALA A 26 27.80 12.53 -14.99
CA ALA A 26 28.42 11.85 -16.12
C ALA A 26 27.46 11.70 -17.30
N LYS A 27 26.21 11.33 -17.05
CA LYS A 27 25.17 11.16 -18.07
C LYS A 27 24.76 12.47 -18.75
N ALA A 28 24.85 13.60 -18.07
CA ALA A 28 24.62 14.93 -18.64
C ALA A 28 25.76 15.41 -19.53
N SER A 29 26.94 14.78 -19.47
CA SER A 29 28.08 15.12 -20.33
C SER A 29 28.00 14.36 -21.65
N PRO A 30 28.04 15.05 -22.81
CA PRO A 30 27.99 14.41 -24.12
C PRO A 30 29.20 13.50 -24.44
N LEU A 31 30.31 13.71 -23.72
CA LEU A 31 31.58 12.99 -23.92
C LEU A 31 31.99 12.37 -22.58
N GLY A 32 32.06 11.02 -22.53
CA GLY A 32 32.62 10.32 -21.37
C GLY A 32 31.66 9.46 -20.56
N PHE A 33 30.36 9.41 -20.88
CA PHE A 33 29.42 8.56 -20.13
C PHE A 33 29.72 7.08 -20.27
N ASP A 34 30.08 6.61 -21.49
CA ASP A 34 30.47 5.23 -21.73
C ASP A 34 31.77 4.88 -20.98
N GLU A 35 32.74 5.81 -20.93
CA GLU A 35 33.97 5.67 -20.16
C GLU A 35 33.68 5.59 -18.65
N TYR A 36 32.79 6.47 -18.16
CA TYR A 36 32.32 6.45 -16.78
C TYR A 36 31.67 5.10 -16.44
N LEU A 37 30.74 4.60 -17.28
CA LEU A 37 30.09 3.30 -17.07
C LEU A 37 31.08 2.14 -17.10
N SER A 38 32.08 2.19 -17.99
CA SER A 38 33.08 1.13 -18.08
C SER A 38 34.01 1.11 -16.88
N GLY A 39 34.18 2.22 -16.17
CA GLY A 39 34.95 2.37 -14.95
C GLY A 39 34.26 1.93 -13.67
N ILE A 40 32.93 1.69 -13.73
CA ILE A 40 32.12 1.27 -12.54
C ILE A 40 32.37 -0.23 -12.25
N ASP A 41 32.68 -0.56 -11.01
CA ASP A 41 32.76 -1.94 -10.53
C ASP A 41 31.35 -2.56 -10.45
N ARG A 42 31.05 -3.50 -11.35
CA ARG A 42 29.77 -4.21 -11.41
C ARG A 42 29.47 -5.04 -10.16
N GLU A 43 30.50 -5.59 -9.52
CA GLU A 43 30.30 -6.37 -8.30
C GLU A 43 29.93 -5.45 -7.12
N GLN A 44 30.51 -4.26 -7.06
CA GLN A 44 30.14 -3.24 -6.10
C GLN A 44 28.68 -2.80 -6.29
N VAL A 45 28.27 -2.51 -7.52
CA VAL A 45 26.89 -2.15 -7.86
C VAL A 45 25.89 -3.20 -7.36
N ARG A 46 26.20 -4.49 -7.55
CA ARG A 46 25.35 -5.58 -7.06
C ARG A 46 25.35 -5.69 -5.53
N ARG A 47 26.51 -5.54 -4.88
CA ARG A 47 26.60 -5.57 -3.40
C ARG A 47 25.81 -4.44 -2.76
N ASP A 48 25.87 -3.26 -3.35
CA ASP A 48 25.20 -2.05 -2.83
C ASP A 48 23.77 -1.89 -3.34
N ASN A 49 23.26 -2.89 -4.10
CA ASN A 49 21.93 -2.88 -4.72
C ASN A 49 21.64 -1.61 -5.52
N LEU A 50 22.66 -1.09 -6.23
CA LEU A 50 22.50 0.09 -7.07
C LEU A 50 21.83 -0.30 -8.39
N LEU A 51 20.95 0.57 -8.87
CA LEU A 51 20.17 0.37 -10.10
C LEU A 51 20.76 1.23 -11.22
N ILE A 52 21.21 0.60 -12.30
CA ILE A 52 21.76 1.29 -13.46
C ILE A 52 20.87 0.98 -14.68
N PRO A 53 20.14 1.97 -15.25
CA PRO A 53 19.21 1.74 -16.36
C PRO A 53 19.84 1.07 -17.58
N GLU A 54 21.11 1.29 -17.84
CA GLU A 54 21.87 0.68 -18.94
C GLU A 54 22.22 -0.80 -18.69
N TRP A 55 22.04 -1.28 -17.46
CA TRP A 55 22.33 -2.67 -17.08
C TRP A 55 21.06 -3.37 -16.60
N ALA A 56 20.38 -4.04 -17.51
CA ALA A 56 19.08 -4.68 -17.23
C ALA A 56 19.13 -5.70 -16.08
N ASP A 57 20.30 -6.30 -15.80
CA ASP A 57 20.51 -7.25 -14.71
C ASP A 57 20.56 -6.59 -13.31
N THR A 58 20.59 -5.27 -13.24
CA THR A 58 20.50 -4.52 -11.97
C THR A 58 19.07 -4.12 -11.62
N ILE A 59 18.13 -4.24 -12.56
CA ILE A 59 16.74 -3.80 -12.37
C ILE A 59 15.88 -5.04 -12.13
N PRO A 60 15.33 -5.20 -10.93
CA PRO A 60 14.43 -6.31 -10.65
C PRO A 60 13.09 -6.15 -11.37
N PRO A 61 12.46 -7.26 -11.83
CA PRO A 61 11.16 -7.20 -12.51
C PRO A 61 10.03 -6.75 -11.59
N GLU A 62 10.14 -7.01 -10.29
CA GLU A 62 9.17 -6.65 -9.26
C GLU A 62 9.88 -6.49 -7.92
N TYR A 63 9.50 -5.50 -7.12
CA TYR A 63 9.95 -5.36 -5.74
C TYR A 63 9.05 -6.18 -4.81
N LEU A 64 9.66 -7.07 -4.05
CA LEU A 64 8.96 -7.99 -3.16
C LEU A 64 9.03 -7.52 -1.70
N GLU A 65 7.98 -7.83 -0.92
CA GLU A 65 7.95 -7.54 0.52
C GLU A 65 9.23 -8.01 1.25
N ASP A 66 9.73 -9.20 0.91
CA ASP A 66 10.89 -9.80 1.60
C ASP A 66 12.21 -9.03 1.43
N TRP A 67 12.27 -8.05 0.54
CA TRP A 67 13.46 -7.20 0.35
C TRP A 67 13.50 -6.01 1.29
N PHE A 68 12.33 -5.53 1.69
CA PHE A 68 12.21 -4.32 2.51
C PHE A 68 11.85 -4.61 3.96
N PHE A 69 11.12 -5.69 4.18
CA PHE A 69 10.66 -6.03 5.52
C PHE A 69 11.50 -7.17 6.08
N SER A 70 11.85 -7.07 7.36
CA SER A 70 12.54 -8.16 8.05
C SER A 70 11.73 -9.46 8.02
N SER A 71 12.41 -10.59 8.20
CA SER A 71 11.74 -11.89 8.36
C SER A 71 10.85 -11.95 9.62
N ASP A 72 11.02 -11.02 10.56
CA ASP A 72 10.11 -10.82 11.68
C ASP A 72 8.79 -10.24 11.15
N ARG A 73 7.76 -11.07 11.15
CA ARG A 73 6.41 -10.69 10.69
C ARG A 73 5.76 -9.55 11.50
N ARG A 74 6.38 -9.13 12.60
CA ARG A 74 5.93 -7.97 13.38
C ARG A 74 6.20 -6.65 12.69
N GLU A 75 7.25 -6.56 11.87
CA GLU A 75 7.49 -5.40 11.03
C GLU A 75 6.48 -5.37 9.87
N GLY A 76 5.47 -4.53 10.00
CA GLY A 76 4.40 -4.38 9.01
C GLY A 76 4.46 -3.12 8.17
N ILE A 77 5.27 -2.16 8.62
CA ILE A 77 5.50 -0.87 7.96
C ILE A 77 7.01 -0.61 7.96
N HIS A 78 7.54 -0.22 6.80
CA HIS A 78 8.94 0.16 6.64
C HIS A 78 9.01 1.61 6.15
N VAL A 79 9.80 2.45 6.85
CA VAL A 79 9.93 3.89 6.58
C VAL A 79 11.37 4.22 6.27
N PHE A 80 11.61 4.91 5.17
CA PHE A 80 12.97 5.35 4.79
C PHE A 80 12.93 6.61 3.92
N LYS A 81 14.09 7.27 3.80
CA LYS A 81 14.26 8.36 2.85
C LYS A 81 14.47 7.77 1.46
N HIS A 82 13.69 8.23 0.47
CA HIS A 82 13.95 7.95 -0.94
C HIS A 82 15.30 8.52 -1.34
N ASN A 83 16.13 7.74 -2.02
CA ASN A 83 17.46 8.21 -2.43
C ASN A 83 17.35 9.33 -3.47
N CYS A 84 18.02 10.45 -3.21
CA CYS A 84 18.21 11.52 -4.17
C CYS A 84 18.99 11.05 -5.39
N TYR A 85 18.77 11.69 -6.52
CA TYR A 85 19.50 11.45 -7.77
C TYR A 85 19.31 10.06 -8.38
N THR A 86 18.52 9.17 -7.75
CA THR A 86 18.18 7.85 -8.33
C THR A 86 17.55 8.04 -9.70
N PRO A 87 17.97 7.31 -10.74
CA PRO A 87 17.32 7.35 -12.04
C PRO A 87 15.84 6.96 -11.94
N ALA A 88 14.99 7.61 -12.73
CA ALA A 88 13.58 7.25 -12.82
C ALA A 88 13.43 5.87 -13.46
N ILE A 89 13.32 4.83 -12.64
CA ILE A 89 13.16 3.44 -13.08
C ILE A 89 11.71 3.04 -12.89
N ALA A 90 11.04 2.66 -13.98
CA ALA A 90 9.69 2.13 -13.91
C ALA A 90 9.72 0.76 -13.23
N HIS A 91 9.00 0.62 -12.12
CA HIS A 91 8.93 -0.61 -11.35
C HIS A 91 7.51 -0.80 -10.76
N HIS A 92 7.25 -1.98 -10.25
CA HIS A 92 6.06 -2.26 -9.45
C HIS A 92 6.43 -3.15 -8.26
N HIS A 93 5.56 -3.18 -7.26
CA HIS A 93 5.76 -3.91 -6.01
C HIS A 93 4.49 -4.64 -5.58
N ASN A 94 4.59 -5.57 -4.63
CA ASN A 94 3.47 -6.36 -4.15
C ASN A 94 2.89 -5.90 -2.80
N PHE A 95 3.30 -4.73 -2.31
CA PHE A 95 2.85 -4.05 -1.09
C PHE A 95 2.22 -2.69 -1.41
N PHE A 96 1.67 -2.00 -0.43
CA PHE A 96 1.25 -0.60 -0.56
C PHE A 96 2.45 0.32 -0.33
N GLU A 97 2.52 1.37 -1.10
CA GLU A 97 3.48 2.45 -0.92
C GLU A 97 2.75 3.77 -0.67
N MET A 98 3.24 4.53 0.27
CA MET A 98 2.89 5.92 0.49
C MET A 98 4.17 6.73 0.52
N PHE A 99 4.22 7.86 -0.17
CA PHE A 99 5.33 8.78 -0.01
C PHE A 99 4.86 10.21 0.14
N ILE A 100 5.69 11.02 0.80
CA ILE A 100 5.48 12.47 0.95
C ILE A 100 6.72 13.22 0.51
N VAL A 101 6.51 14.36 -0.14
CA VAL A 101 7.55 15.37 -0.37
C VAL A 101 7.69 16.20 0.90
N LEU A 102 8.65 15.88 1.74
CA LEU A 102 8.89 16.61 2.99
C LEU A 102 9.58 17.96 2.73
N GLU A 103 10.53 17.96 1.77
CA GLU A 103 11.20 19.18 1.28
C GLU A 103 11.49 19.06 -0.22
N GLY A 104 11.43 20.18 -0.93
CA GLY A 104 11.75 20.27 -2.35
C GLY A 104 10.63 19.75 -3.25
N LYS A 105 10.97 18.90 -4.22
CA LYS A 105 10.05 18.38 -5.25
C LYS A 105 10.52 17.04 -5.81
N CYS A 106 9.61 16.30 -6.45
CA CYS A 106 9.93 15.13 -7.26
C CYS A 106 9.00 15.05 -8.48
N ILE A 107 9.33 14.17 -9.42
CA ILE A 107 8.46 13.85 -10.54
C ILE A 107 7.97 12.44 -10.36
N HIS A 108 6.66 12.26 -10.27
CA HIS A 108 5.99 10.96 -10.20
C HIS A 108 5.34 10.63 -11.53
N GLN A 109 5.52 9.41 -12.01
CA GLN A 109 4.93 8.95 -13.27
C GLN A 109 4.27 7.59 -13.10
N VAL A 110 3.02 7.48 -13.57
CA VAL A 110 2.24 6.24 -13.67
C VAL A 110 1.68 6.17 -15.10
N GLY A 111 2.13 5.20 -15.88
CA GLY A 111 1.80 5.14 -17.30
C GLY A 111 2.21 6.42 -18.04
N GLU A 112 1.26 7.08 -18.69
CA GLU A 112 1.48 8.36 -19.38
C GLU A 112 1.28 9.58 -18.45
N ASN A 113 0.69 9.39 -17.27
CA ASN A 113 0.44 10.46 -16.32
C ASN A 113 1.73 10.83 -15.59
N ARG A 114 2.19 12.07 -15.79
CA ARG A 114 3.39 12.63 -15.16
C ARG A 114 3.04 13.86 -14.36
N SER A 115 3.33 13.85 -13.06
CA SER A 115 3.04 14.93 -12.14
C SER A 115 4.30 15.45 -11.45
N ILE A 116 4.43 16.76 -11.30
CA ILE A 116 5.47 17.37 -10.48
C ILE A 116 4.87 17.58 -9.10
N LEU A 117 5.42 16.91 -8.10
CA LEU A 117 4.99 16.98 -6.72
C LEU A 117 5.90 17.89 -5.93
N HIS A 118 5.31 18.71 -5.08
CA HIS A 118 5.99 19.70 -4.27
C HIS A 118 5.85 19.40 -2.77
N LYS A 119 6.59 20.12 -1.95
CA LYS A 119 6.50 20.03 -0.49
C LYS A 119 5.04 19.98 -0.03
N GLY A 120 4.71 18.97 0.78
CA GLY A 120 3.38 18.69 1.29
C GLY A 120 2.53 17.80 0.39
N ASP A 121 2.97 17.48 -0.84
CA ASP A 121 2.25 16.52 -1.66
C ASP A 121 2.53 15.10 -1.16
N LEU A 122 1.46 14.31 -1.06
CA LEU A 122 1.48 12.94 -0.58
C LEU A 122 0.80 12.02 -1.59
N CYS A 123 1.45 10.93 -1.95
CA CYS A 123 0.92 9.95 -2.88
C CYS A 123 0.76 8.59 -2.21
N PHE A 124 -0.36 7.91 -2.50
CA PHE A 124 -0.58 6.49 -2.20
C PHE A 124 -0.61 5.69 -3.48
N ILE A 125 0.14 4.59 -3.53
CA ILE A 125 0.26 3.71 -4.69
C ILE A 125 -0.19 2.31 -4.29
N GLN A 126 -1.01 1.70 -5.16
CA GLN A 126 -1.47 0.33 -4.97
C GLN A 126 -0.39 -0.69 -5.35
N PRO A 127 -0.45 -1.92 -4.78
CA PRO A 127 0.34 -3.04 -5.27
C PRO A 127 0.10 -3.30 -6.76
N LYS A 128 1.17 -3.66 -7.48
CA LYS A 128 1.16 -4.01 -8.92
C LYS A 128 1.00 -2.82 -9.88
N VAL A 129 0.93 -1.60 -9.38
CA VAL A 129 0.95 -0.41 -10.23
C VAL A 129 2.37 -0.11 -10.66
N THR A 130 2.60 -0.04 -11.98
CA THR A 130 3.89 0.36 -12.52
C THR A 130 4.03 1.87 -12.45
N HIS A 131 5.04 2.34 -11.73
CA HIS A 131 5.32 3.75 -11.53
C HIS A 131 6.82 4.02 -11.48
N SER A 132 7.19 5.29 -11.49
CA SER A 132 8.56 5.75 -11.25
C SER A 132 8.56 7.07 -10.48
N LEU A 133 9.59 7.26 -9.68
CA LEU A 133 9.88 8.49 -8.96
C LEU A 133 11.23 9.03 -9.40
N ASP A 134 11.29 10.32 -9.75
CA ASP A 134 12.49 11.00 -10.20
C ASP A 134 12.80 12.16 -9.26
N VAL A 135 13.88 12.05 -8.51
CA VAL A 135 14.37 13.07 -7.57
C VAL A 135 15.71 13.58 -8.08
N ASN A 136 15.72 14.78 -8.68
CA ASN A 136 16.87 15.30 -9.42
C ASN A 136 17.80 16.21 -8.60
N ASP A 137 17.43 16.48 -7.36
CA ASP A 137 18.13 17.40 -6.46
C ASP A 137 18.18 16.82 -5.04
N GLU A 138 18.54 17.60 -4.06
CA GLU A 138 18.62 17.20 -2.65
C GLU A 138 17.26 17.30 -1.94
N SER A 139 16.15 17.11 -2.67
CA SER A 139 14.81 17.03 -2.08
C SER A 139 14.69 15.85 -1.11
N VAL A 140 13.91 16.04 -0.07
CA VAL A 140 13.67 15.01 0.95
C VAL A 140 12.30 14.40 0.72
N ILE A 141 12.29 13.17 0.25
CA ILE A 141 11.10 12.35 0.05
C ILE A 141 11.14 11.21 1.07
N ILE A 142 10.05 10.95 1.72
CA ILE A 142 9.92 9.85 2.71
C ILE A 142 8.97 8.82 2.16
N ASP A 143 9.47 7.59 1.99
CA ASP A 143 8.71 6.42 1.61
C ASP A 143 8.23 5.67 2.84
N VAL A 144 6.98 5.22 2.80
CA VAL A 144 6.33 4.40 3.82
C VAL A 144 5.72 3.20 3.13
N LEU A 145 6.39 2.06 3.23
CA LEU A 145 5.91 0.80 2.66
C LEU A 145 5.03 0.09 3.69
N ILE A 146 3.89 -0.44 3.26
CA ILE A 146 2.93 -1.09 4.15
C ILE A 146 2.60 -2.47 3.59
N ARG A 147 2.86 -3.53 4.38
CA ARG A 147 2.47 -4.89 4.01
C ARG A 147 0.96 -4.98 3.80
N ARG A 148 0.52 -5.75 2.82
CA ARG A 148 -0.92 -6.01 2.59
C ARG A 148 -1.62 -6.60 3.82
N SER A 149 -0.93 -7.46 4.56
CA SER A 149 -1.44 -8.06 5.80
C SER A 149 -1.65 -7.01 6.89
N THR A 150 -0.68 -6.11 7.09
CA THR A 150 -0.73 -5.02 8.07
C THR A 150 -1.82 -4.03 7.72
N PHE A 151 -1.92 -3.65 6.45
CA PHE A 151 -2.98 -2.78 5.99
C PHE A 151 -4.37 -3.32 6.37
N ARG A 152 -4.61 -4.60 6.11
CA ARG A 152 -5.86 -5.29 6.43
C ARG A 152 -6.12 -5.37 7.94
N GLN A 153 -5.08 -5.56 8.75
CA GLN A 153 -5.19 -5.72 10.19
C GLN A 153 -5.47 -4.42 10.93
N TYR A 154 -4.77 -3.33 10.59
CA TYR A 154 -4.78 -2.09 11.37
C TYR A 154 -5.67 -1.00 10.77
N PHE A 155 -5.76 -0.91 9.45
CA PHE A 155 -6.39 0.24 8.79
C PHE A 155 -7.80 -0.03 8.27
N TYR A 156 -8.20 -1.29 8.14
CA TYR A 156 -9.52 -1.67 7.62
C TYR A 156 -10.68 -1.05 8.42
N SER A 157 -10.57 -0.97 9.75
CA SER A 157 -11.62 -0.41 10.61
C SER A 157 -11.85 1.08 10.40
N ILE A 158 -10.80 1.84 10.04
CA ILE A 158 -10.86 3.29 9.80
C ILE A 158 -11.53 3.57 8.46
N LEU A 159 -11.39 2.63 7.53
CA LEU A 159 -11.84 2.76 6.16
C LEU A 159 -13.30 2.26 5.96
N ARG A 160 -14.06 2.06 7.03
CA ARG A 160 -15.49 1.67 6.97
C ARG A 160 -16.43 2.78 6.50
N GLY A 161 -15.94 3.97 6.20
CA GLY A 161 -16.72 5.10 5.70
C GLY A 161 -16.96 5.06 4.18
N ASP A 162 -17.99 5.77 3.64
CA ASP A 162 -18.20 5.97 2.19
C ASP A 162 -17.35 7.13 1.71
N ASN A 163 -16.07 6.83 1.44
CA ASN A 163 -15.12 7.82 1.02
C ASN A 163 -14.10 7.23 0.02
N LEU A 164 -13.49 8.10 -0.75
CA LEU A 164 -12.55 7.76 -1.81
C LEU A 164 -11.38 6.91 -1.34
N LEU A 165 -10.82 7.20 -0.16
CA LEU A 165 -9.70 6.46 0.41
C LEU A 165 -10.10 5.01 0.75
N SER A 166 -11.29 4.83 1.34
CA SER A 166 -11.86 3.50 1.57
C SER A 166 -12.04 2.74 0.26
N ASN A 167 -12.54 3.41 -0.77
CA ASN A 167 -12.76 2.86 -2.08
C ASN A 167 -11.46 2.44 -2.77
N PHE A 168 -10.43 3.28 -2.69
CA PHE A 168 -9.09 2.99 -3.17
C PHE A 168 -8.53 1.70 -2.55
N PHE A 169 -8.55 1.59 -1.25
CA PHE A 169 -8.01 0.42 -0.57
C PHE A 169 -8.86 -0.84 -0.77
N MET A 170 -10.18 -0.66 -0.90
CA MET A 170 -11.08 -1.78 -1.18
C MET A 170 -10.88 -2.34 -2.58
N SER A 171 -10.69 -1.50 -3.58
CA SER A 171 -10.41 -1.94 -4.95
C SER A 171 -9.15 -2.82 -5.02
N THR A 172 -8.14 -2.53 -4.24
CA THR A 172 -6.91 -3.32 -4.16
C THR A 172 -7.11 -4.70 -3.54
N LEU A 173 -7.97 -4.79 -2.52
CA LEU A 173 -8.27 -6.09 -1.88
C LEU A 173 -9.04 -7.03 -2.80
N LEU A 174 -9.69 -6.47 -3.82
CA LEU A 174 -10.63 -7.17 -4.69
C LEU A 174 -10.08 -7.50 -6.09
N SER A 175 -8.87 -7.00 -6.41
CA SER A 175 -8.09 -7.19 -7.65
C SER A 175 -8.72 -6.80 -8.99
N LYS A 176 -8.04 -5.96 -9.71
CA LYS A 176 -7.81 -5.76 -11.15
C LYS A 176 -8.30 -4.49 -11.84
N THR A 177 -9.24 -3.73 -11.34
CA THR A 177 -9.60 -2.43 -11.94
C THR A 177 -9.86 -1.45 -10.81
N GLY A 178 -8.83 -0.81 -10.33
CA GLY A 178 -8.90 0.14 -9.24
C GLY A 178 -8.23 1.46 -9.61
N ILE A 179 -8.37 2.39 -8.73
CA ILE A 179 -7.62 3.63 -8.74
C ILE A 179 -6.16 3.28 -8.50
N ASP A 180 -5.27 3.50 -9.44
CA ASP A 180 -3.86 3.10 -9.36
C ASP A 180 -3.12 3.83 -8.25
N TYR A 181 -3.41 5.12 -8.06
CA TYR A 181 -2.84 5.95 -7.00
C TYR A 181 -3.81 7.05 -6.56
N LEU A 182 -3.56 7.60 -5.37
CA LEU A 182 -4.22 8.79 -4.84
C LEU A 182 -3.18 9.86 -4.57
N LEU A 183 -3.40 11.07 -5.06
CA LEU A 183 -2.54 12.21 -4.82
C LEU A 183 -3.26 13.24 -3.94
N PHE A 184 -2.66 13.59 -2.81
CA PHE A 184 -3.16 14.59 -1.88
C PHE A 184 -2.25 15.82 -1.86
N HIS A 185 -2.80 16.97 -2.11
CA HIS A 185 -2.13 18.25 -1.94
C HIS A 185 -2.35 18.76 -0.52
N THR A 186 -1.49 18.34 0.41
CA THR A 186 -1.67 18.68 1.83
C THR A 186 -1.00 20.01 2.21
N ARG A 187 -0.19 20.59 1.32
CA ARG A 187 0.46 21.90 1.46
C ARG A 187 1.17 22.06 2.81
N ASP A 188 0.70 23.01 3.61
CA ASP A 188 1.29 23.39 4.89
C ASP A 188 0.55 22.77 6.10
N ASP A 189 -0.04 21.57 5.95
CA ASP A 189 -0.64 20.87 7.10
C ASP A 189 0.46 20.40 8.05
N LEU A 190 0.69 21.19 9.10
CA LEU A 190 1.72 20.95 10.10
C LEU A 190 1.48 19.63 10.87
N ASP A 191 0.23 19.22 11.10
CA ASP A 191 -0.04 17.97 11.80
C ASP A 191 0.40 16.75 10.98
N LEU A 192 0.22 16.80 9.64
CA LEU A 192 0.74 15.78 8.75
C LEU A 192 2.26 15.84 8.67
N HIS A 193 2.83 17.03 8.53
CA HIS A 193 4.28 17.22 8.54
C HIS A 193 4.92 16.59 9.79
N TYR A 194 4.42 16.94 10.98
CA TYR A 194 4.94 16.38 12.23
C TYR A 194 4.71 14.88 12.36
N ALA A 195 3.63 14.34 11.83
CA ALA A 195 3.43 12.89 11.83
C ALA A 195 4.51 12.16 11.00
N PHE A 196 4.92 12.70 9.87
CA PHE A 196 6.03 12.13 9.09
C PHE A 196 7.40 12.34 9.74
N VAL A 197 7.62 13.48 10.39
CA VAL A 197 8.82 13.71 11.21
C VAL A 197 8.89 12.68 12.35
N GLU A 198 7.76 12.40 13.01
CA GLU A 198 7.63 11.36 14.05
C GLU A 198 7.98 9.98 13.50
N LEU A 199 7.41 9.58 12.34
CA LEU A 199 7.75 8.31 11.68
C LEU A 199 9.26 8.18 11.42
N CYS A 200 9.87 9.23 10.88
CA CYS A 200 11.32 9.21 10.59
C CYS A 200 12.16 9.13 11.88
N SER A 201 11.78 9.86 12.94
CA SER A 201 12.50 9.81 14.20
C SER A 201 12.47 8.41 14.80
N GLU A 202 11.30 7.78 14.83
CA GLU A 202 11.14 6.42 15.34
C GLU A 202 11.97 5.40 14.57
N THR A 203 12.11 5.57 13.25
CA THR A 203 12.93 4.70 12.41
C THR A 203 14.41 4.74 12.79
N PHE A 204 14.91 5.89 13.26
CA PHE A 204 16.28 6.02 13.73
C PHE A 204 16.48 5.56 15.17
N ASP A 205 15.49 5.77 16.03
CA ASP A 205 15.61 5.52 17.47
C ASP A 205 15.26 4.05 17.82
N GLN A 206 14.33 3.43 17.11
CA GLN A 206 13.90 2.02 17.22
C GLN A 206 13.73 1.53 18.66
N GLU A 207 13.04 2.32 19.48
CA GLU A 207 12.81 2.00 20.90
C GLU A 207 11.79 0.85 21.07
N ALA A 208 11.58 0.45 22.33
CA ALA A 208 10.55 -0.54 22.66
C ALA A 208 9.16 -0.09 22.13
N TYR A 209 8.37 -1.03 21.59
CA TYR A 209 7.07 -0.76 20.96
C TYR A 209 7.13 0.06 19.66
N TYR A 210 8.27 0.08 18.98
CA TYR A 210 8.47 0.73 17.69
C TYR A 210 7.34 0.42 16.69
N ASN A 211 7.02 -0.87 16.48
CA ASN A 211 6.00 -1.27 15.50
C ASN A 211 4.60 -0.76 15.84
N GLU A 212 4.25 -0.76 17.14
CA GLU A 212 2.96 -0.28 17.63
C GLU A 212 2.84 1.24 17.43
N LEU A 213 3.91 1.98 17.70
CA LEU A 213 3.93 3.43 17.52
C LEU A 213 3.87 3.81 16.04
N ILE A 214 4.65 3.18 15.18
CA ILE A 214 4.58 3.39 13.72
C ILE A 214 3.16 3.13 13.18
N ASN A 215 2.51 2.04 13.59
CA ASN A 215 1.12 1.75 13.20
C ASN A 215 0.14 2.84 13.68
N ALA A 216 0.32 3.36 14.91
CA ALA A 216 -0.52 4.42 15.45
C ALA A 216 -0.33 5.74 14.69
N VAL A 217 0.91 6.10 14.36
CA VAL A 217 1.22 7.33 13.61
C VAL A 217 0.69 7.25 12.17
N VAL A 218 0.85 6.12 11.48
CA VAL A 218 0.25 5.92 10.15
C VAL A 218 -1.27 5.97 10.22
N THR A 219 -1.88 5.41 11.28
CA THR A 219 -3.31 5.56 11.55
C THR A 219 -3.73 7.04 11.68
N LYS A 220 -2.96 7.84 12.43
CA LYS A 220 -3.17 9.29 12.56
C LYS A 220 -3.09 9.99 11.21
N ILE A 221 -2.12 9.64 10.36
CA ILE A 221 -1.99 10.18 8.98
C ILE A 221 -3.27 9.91 8.18
N PHE A 222 -3.77 8.66 8.16
CA PHE A 222 -5.02 8.32 7.47
C PHE A 222 -6.21 9.14 7.98
N VAL A 223 -6.34 9.29 9.30
CA VAL A 223 -7.43 10.07 9.89
C VAL A 223 -7.33 11.55 9.51
N LEU A 224 -6.14 12.14 9.48
CA LEU A 224 -5.94 13.52 9.06
C LEU A 224 -6.29 13.72 7.59
N LEU A 225 -5.86 12.82 6.71
CA LEU A 225 -6.21 12.85 5.28
C LEU A 225 -7.72 12.77 5.07
N LEU A 226 -8.39 11.83 5.74
CA LEU A 226 -9.84 11.67 5.67
C LEU A 226 -10.61 12.91 6.16
N ARG A 227 -10.11 13.57 7.18
CA ARG A 227 -10.79 14.73 7.79
C ARG A 227 -10.59 16.03 7.02
N ARG A 228 -9.43 16.22 6.40
CA ARG A 228 -9.02 17.54 5.92
C ARG A 228 -8.74 17.60 4.42
N HIS A 229 -8.33 16.48 3.80
CA HIS A 229 -7.75 16.49 2.46
C HIS A 229 -8.52 15.69 1.41
N MET A 230 -9.68 15.12 1.75
CA MET A 230 -10.48 14.36 0.79
C MET A 230 -10.98 15.20 -0.39
N ALA A 231 -11.27 16.49 -0.16
CA ALA A 231 -11.72 17.40 -1.20
C ALA A 231 -10.59 17.85 -2.17
N SER A 232 -9.33 17.72 -1.75
CA SER A 232 -8.14 18.04 -2.56
C SER A 232 -7.42 16.81 -3.11
N CYS A 233 -8.05 15.63 -3.01
CA CYS A 233 -7.50 14.40 -3.53
C CYS A 233 -7.69 14.33 -5.04
N GLU A 234 -6.60 14.14 -5.78
CA GLU A 234 -6.60 13.92 -7.22
C GLU A 234 -6.53 12.43 -7.54
N LEU A 235 -7.27 12.05 -8.58
CA LEU A 235 -7.33 10.70 -9.14
C LEU A 235 -6.64 10.67 -10.51
N PRO A 236 -6.13 9.51 -10.96
CA PRO A 236 -5.71 9.33 -12.33
C PRO A 236 -6.82 9.72 -13.31
N ALA A 237 -6.47 10.38 -14.42
CA ALA A 237 -7.42 10.91 -15.40
C ALA A 237 -8.25 9.81 -16.12
N ASP A 238 -7.76 8.59 -16.18
CA ASP A 238 -8.33 7.48 -16.97
C ASP A 238 -9.17 6.49 -16.13
N GLN A 239 -9.96 6.98 -15.17
CA GLN A 239 -10.83 6.11 -14.37
C GLN A 239 -12.05 5.65 -15.17
N PRO A 240 -12.35 4.32 -15.23
CA PRO A 240 -13.61 3.86 -15.80
C PRO A 240 -14.79 4.39 -15.00
N ALA A 241 -15.79 4.94 -15.69
CA ALA A 241 -17.01 5.49 -15.06
C ALA A 241 -17.77 4.47 -14.17
N ASP A 242 -17.56 3.16 -14.41
CA ASP A 242 -18.20 2.08 -13.64
C ASP A 242 -17.45 1.71 -12.34
N SER A 243 -16.26 2.26 -12.08
CA SER A 243 -15.48 1.89 -10.89
C SER A 243 -16.20 2.28 -9.59
N ASP A 244 -16.86 3.41 -9.57
CA ASP A 244 -17.58 3.93 -8.40
C ASP A 244 -18.79 3.06 -8.00
N ALA A 245 -19.55 2.57 -8.97
CA ALA A 245 -20.69 1.70 -8.72
C ALA A 245 -20.25 0.32 -8.20
N ALA A 246 -19.18 -0.22 -8.78
CA ALA A 246 -18.65 -1.51 -8.36
C ALA A 246 -18.03 -1.47 -6.97
N ILE A 247 -17.38 -0.38 -6.60
CA ILE A 247 -16.83 -0.16 -5.26
C ILE A 247 -17.97 -0.11 -4.24
N ARG A 248 -19.07 0.61 -4.54
CA ARG A 248 -20.26 0.64 -3.70
C ARG A 248 -20.90 -0.74 -3.54
N PHE A 249 -20.91 -1.57 -4.60
CA PHE A 249 -21.39 -2.95 -4.53
C PHE A 249 -20.58 -3.78 -3.54
N VAL A 250 -19.26 -3.75 -3.69
CA VAL A 250 -18.38 -4.53 -2.81
C VAL A 250 -18.54 -4.15 -1.37
N ARG A 251 -18.64 -2.86 -1.10
CA ARG A 251 -18.87 -2.36 0.23
C ARG A 251 -20.23 -2.84 0.79
N TYR A 252 -21.28 -2.70 0.01
CA TYR A 252 -22.61 -3.17 0.44
C TYR A 252 -22.58 -4.68 0.74
N ILE A 253 -21.84 -5.47 -0.06
CA ILE A 253 -21.61 -6.90 0.19
C ILE A 253 -20.86 -7.11 1.52
N GLN A 254 -19.88 -6.26 1.85
CA GLN A 254 -19.12 -6.39 3.10
C GLN A 254 -19.95 -6.08 4.34
N ASP A 255 -20.72 -4.97 4.28
CA ASP A 255 -21.56 -4.53 5.39
C ASP A 255 -22.70 -5.51 5.68
N HIS A 256 -23.13 -6.28 4.66
CA HIS A 256 -24.23 -7.24 4.75
C HIS A 256 -23.80 -8.69 4.50
N ALA A 257 -22.49 -9.00 4.67
CA ALA A 257 -21.92 -10.28 4.25
C ALA A 257 -22.57 -11.51 4.86
N SER A 258 -23.18 -11.42 6.05
CA SER A 258 -23.86 -12.55 6.70
C SER A 258 -25.11 -13.03 5.96
N GLU A 259 -25.84 -12.13 5.27
CA GLU A 259 -27.17 -12.43 4.75
C GLU A 259 -27.40 -12.05 3.29
N ILE A 260 -26.51 -11.26 2.69
CA ILE A 260 -26.69 -10.69 1.34
C ILE A 260 -26.78 -11.75 0.25
N THR A 261 -27.75 -11.58 -0.66
CA THR A 261 -27.86 -12.31 -1.92
C THR A 261 -27.58 -11.40 -3.10
N LEU A 262 -27.28 -11.98 -4.28
CA LEU A 262 -27.10 -11.20 -5.50
C LEU A 262 -28.36 -10.41 -5.89
N THR A 263 -29.53 -10.98 -5.65
CA THR A 263 -30.83 -10.32 -5.91
C THR A 263 -31.02 -9.10 -5.02
N GLN A 264 -30.79 -9.23 -3.72
CA GLN A 264 -30.89 -8.11 -2.77
C GLN A 264 -29.88 -7.00 -3.09
N LEU A 265 -28.66 -7.37 -3.47
CA LEU A 265 -27.66 -6.40 -3.93
C LEU A 265 -28.14 -5.63 -5.16
N ALA A 266 -28.65 -6.33 -6.17
CA ALA A 266 -29.14 -5.72 -7.39
C ALA A 266 -30.33 -4.78 -7.14
N GLU A 267 -31.27 -5.19 -6.30
CA GLU A 267 -32.41 -4.37 -5.86
C GLU A 267 -31.98 -3.10 -5.13
N ALA A 268 -31.01 -3.21 -4.19
CA ALA A 268 -30.51 -2.06 -3.43
C ALA A 268 -29.89 -0.97 -4.30
N PHE A 269 -29.38 -1.34 -5.48
CA PHE A 269 -28.75 -0.40 -6.42
C PHE A 269 -29.54 -0.17 -7.70
N HIS A 270 -30.78 -0.68 -7.80
CA HIS A 270 -31.66 -0.56 -8.96
C HIS A 270 -31.06 -1.14 -10.26
N TYR A 271 -30.34 -2.27 -10.15
CA TYR A 271 -29.79 -3.03 -11.28
C TYR A 271 -30.48 -4.38 -11.43
N SER A 272 -30.33 -5.01 -12.62
CA SER A 272 -30.67 -6.43 -12.73
C SER A 272 -29.59 -7.31 -12.10
N PRO A 273 -29.92 -8.51 -11.58
CA PRO A 273 -28.94 -9.45 -11.04
C PRO A 273 -27.82 -9.80 -12.02
N GLU A 274 -28.14 -9.91 -13.32
CA GLU A 274 -27.18 -10.19 -14.38
C GLU A 274 -26.20 -9.03 -14.57
N HIS A 275 -26.69 -7.79 -14.51
CA HIS A 275 -25.85 -6.60 -14.60
C HIS A 275 -24.94 -6.48 -13.39
N ALA A 276 -25.48 -6.63 -12.18
CA ALA A 276 -24.71 -6.64 -10.94
C ALA A 276 -23.61 -7.73 -10.96
N SER A 277 -23.96 -8.95 -11.37
CA SER A 277 -23.01 -10.06 -11.49
C SER A 277 -21.87 -9.78 -12.49
N ARG A 278 -22.20 -9.22 -13.67
CA ARG A 278 -21.20 -8.84 -14.67
C ARG A 278 -20.28 -7.72 -14.15
N MET A 279 -20.84 -6.71 -13.52
CA MET A 279 -20.10 -5.59 -12.94
C MET A 279 -19.12 -6.08 -11.87
N ILE A 280 -19.60 -6.91 -10.92
CA ILE A 280 -18.74 -7.50 -9.89
C ILE A 280 -17.59 -8.30 -10.55
N LYS A 281 -17.91 -9.16 -11.49
CA LYS A 281 -16.90 -10.00 -12.15
C LYS A 281 -15.91 -9.18 -12.96
N HIS A 282 -16.37 -8.13 -13.65
CA HIS A 282 -15.51 -7.22 -14.42
C HIS A 282 -14.55 -6.47 -13.49
N THR A 283 -15.05 -5.93 -12.38
CA THR A 283 -14.27 -5.09 -11.47
C THR A 283 -13.39 -5.89 -10.52
N THR A 284 -13.90 -7.03 -10.00
CA THR A 284 -13.17 -7.81 -8.99
C THR A 284 -12.45 -9.04 -9.55
N GLY A 285 -12.71 -9.41 -10.80
CA GLY A 285 -12.27 -10.67 -11.38
C GLY A 285 -12.95 -11.90 -10.76
N GLN A 286 -13.83 -11.74 -9.76
CA GLN A 286 -14.50 -12.80 -9.02
C GLN A 286 -16.01 -12.79 -9.29
N THR A 287 -16.63 -13.96 -9.18
CA THR A 287 -18.10 -14.01 -9.12
C THR A 287 -18.59 -13.48 -7.77
N PHE A 288 -19.86 -13.06 -7.69
CA PHE A 288 -20.49 -12.65 -6.42
C PHE A 288 -20.26 -13.67 -5.30
N THR A 289 -20.48 -14.95 -5.60
CA THR A 289 -20.30 -16.03 -4.60
C THR A 289 -18.84 -16.17 -4.14
N GLN A 290 -17.88 -16.06 -5.06
CA GLN A 290 -16.45 -16.10 -4.72
C GLN A 290 -16.06 -14.91 -3.83
N LEU A 291 -16.50 -13.71 -4.20
CA LEU A 291 -16.27 -12.50 -3.44
C LEU A 291 -16.88 -12.58 -2.05
N LEU A 292 -18.17 -12.93 -1.95
CA LEU A 292 -18.86 -13.09 -0.67
C LEU A 292 -18.17 -14.13 0.23
N THR A 293 -17.76 -15.26 -0.35
CA THR A 293 -17.03 -16.30 0.39
C THR A 293 -15.71 -15.76 0.93
N SER A 294 -14.94 -15.04 0.12
CA SER A 294 -13.65 -14.47 0.59
C SER A 294 -13.85 -13.46 1.71
N ILE A 295 -14.86 -12.58 1.62
CA ILE A 295 -15.21 -11.62 2.66
C ILE A 295 -15.59 -12.32 3.97
N ARG A 296 -16.49 -13.31 3.91
CA ARG A 296 -16.91 -14.10 5.08
C ARG A 296 -15.73 -14.79 5.78
N LEU A 297 -14.81 -15.37 4.99
CA LEU A 297 -13.67 -16.08 5.53
C LEU A 297 -12.61 -15.13 6.13
N GLU A 298 -12.44 -13.93 5.60
CA GLU A 298 -11.59 -12.91 6.22
C GLU A 298 -12.19 -12.39 7.54
N ASN A 299 -13.51 -12.19 7.61
CA ASN A 299 -14.21 -11.86 8.86
C ASN A 299 -14.03 -12.99 9.89
N ALA A 300 -14.09 -14.25 9.45
CA ALA A 300 -13.85 -15.39 10.33
C ALA A 300 -12.42 -15.41 10.90
N LYS A 301 -11.40 -15.10 10.06
CA LYS A 301 -10.01 -15.01 10.53
C LYS A 301 -9.85 -13.96 11.62
N GLN A 302 -10.51 -12.83 11.49
CA GLN A 302 -10.48 -11.78 12.49
C GLN A 302 -11.12 -12.28 13.81
N LEU A 303 -12.33 -12.86 13.75
CA LEU A 303 -13.01 -13.39 14.94
C LEU A 303 -12.20 -14.51 15.60
N LEU A 304 -11.55 -15.39 14.82
CA LEU A 304 -10.70 -16.45 15.34
C LEU A 304 -9.46 -15.93 16.07
N ARG A 305 -8.90 -14.81 15.65
CA ARG A 305 -7.73 -14.18 16.29
C ARG A 305 -8.10 -13.39 17.52
N ASP A 306 -9.19 -12.61 17.43
CA ASP A 306 -9.48 -11.54 18.37
C ASP A 306 -10.47 -11.97 19.46
N THR A 307 -11.12 -13.14 19.31
CA THR A 307 -12.14 -13.63 20.25
C THR A 307 -11.99 -15.11 20.60
N SER A 308 -12.64 -15.49 21.69
CA SER A 308 -12.80 -16.89 22.12
C SER A 308 -14.13 -17.55 21.66
N ILE A 309 -14.91 -16.88 20.80
CA ILE A 309 -16.18 -17.37 20.25
C ILE A 309 -15.95 -18.75 19.61
N ASN A 310 -16.82 -19.73 19.88
CA ASN A 310 -16.66 -21.06 19.31
C ASN A 310 -16.83 -21.08 17.77
N VAL A 311 -16.34 -22.13 17.13
CA VAL A 311 -16.29 -22.22 15.65
C VAL A 311 -17.67 -22.25 15.02
N LEU A 312 -18.68 -22.83 15.69
CA LEU A 312 -20.06 -22.87 15.20
C LEU A 312 -20.68 -21.46 15.22
N ASP A 313 -20.52 -20.73 16.31
CA ASP A 313 -21.08 -19.39 16.45
C ASP A 313 -20.42 -18.43 15.45
N ILE A 314 -19.10 -18.55 15.23
CA ILE A 314 -18.42 -17.80 14.16
C ILE A 314 -19.03 -18.14 12.80
N ALA A 315 -19.24 -19.43 12.49
CA ALA A 315 -19.85 -19.83 11.23
C ALA A 315 -21.22 -19.16 11.01
N ILE A 316 -22.07 -19.18 12.02
CA ILE A 316 -23.42 -18.55 11.96
C ILE A 316 -23.28 -17.02 11.79
N GLN A 317 -22.41 -16.38 12.59
CA GLN A 317 -22.23 -14.93 12.56
C GLN A 317 -21.76 -14.40 11.21
N ILE A 318 -20.95 -15.19 10.47
CA ILE A 318 -20.48 -14.81 9.15
C ILE A 318 -21.38 -15.28 8.00
N GLY A 319 -22.53 -15.92 8.30
CA GLY A 319 -23.55 -16.28 7.32
C GLY A 319 -23.43 -17.70 6.73
N TYR A 320 -22.86 -18.66 7.46
CA TYR A 320 -22.95 -20.08 7.15
C TYR A 320 -24.05 -20.73 7.98
N GLU A 321 -24.75 -21.70 7.41
CA GLU A 321 -25.83 -22.43 8.12
C GLU A 321 -25.29 -23.40 9.19
N GLY A 322 -23.99 -23.76 9.10
CA GLY A 322 -23.37 -24.66 10.05
C GLY A 322 -21.85 -24.74 9.94
N SER A 323 -21.24 -25.34 10.96
CA SER A 323 -19.77 -25.44 11.08
C SER A 323 -19.11 -26.25 9.97
N ASP A 324 -19.75 -27.30 9.47
CA ASP A 324 -19.12 -28.21 8.48
C ASP A 324 -18.87 -27.52 7.13
N GLN A 325 -19.84 -26.73 6.68
CA GLN A 325 -19.72 -25.96 5.45
C GLN A 325 -18.64 -24.90 5.60
N PHE A 326 -18.63 -24.19 6.73
CA PHE A 326 -17.62 -23.21 7.07
C PHE A 326 -16.21 -23.82 7.14
N ILE A 327 -16.02 -24.92 7.89
CA ILE A 327 -14.70 -25.58 8.05
C ILE A 327 -14.14 -26.01 6.69
N ARG A 328 -14.96 -26.58 5.80
CA ARG A 328 -14.53 -26.95 4.44
C ARG A 328 -14.10 -25.73 3.63
N ALA A 329 -14.91 -24.66 3.64
CA ALA A 329 -14.59 -23.42 2.94
C ALA A 329 -13.32 -22.76 3.49
N PHE A 330 -13.19 -22.68 4.81
CA PHE A 330 -12.03 -22.11 5.48
C PHE A 330 -10.74 -22.88 5.20
N ARG A 331 -10.79 -24.22 5.24
CA ARG A 331 -9.64 -25.07 4.91
C ARG A 331 -9.19 -24.89 3.46
N LYS A 332 -10.14 -24.80 2.53
CA LYS A 332 -9.84 -24.54 1.11
C LYS A 332 -9.18 -23.17 0.91
N TYR A 333 -9.61 -22.18 1.67
CA TYR A 333 -9.14 -20.79 1.55
C TYR A 333 -7.81 -20.54 2.27
N SER A 334 -7.61 -21.14 3.45
CA SER A 334 -6.49 -20.83 4.37
C SER A 334 -5.49 -21.99 4.51
N ALA A 335 -5.68 -23.11 3.80
CA ALA A 335 -4.89 -24.34 3.90
C ALA A 335 -4.79 -24.93 5.33
N THR A 336 -5.66 -24.50 6.26
CA THR A 336 -5.67 -24.93 7.67
C THR A 336 -7.11 -24.90 8.20
N THR A 337 -7.40 -25.61 9.27
CA THR A 337 -8.71 -25.56 9.92
C THR A 337 -8.87 -24.29 10.78
N PRO A 338 -10.12 -23.84 11.07
CA PRO A 338 -10.35 -22.69 11.95
C PRO A 338 -9.71 -22.86 13.34
N SER A 339 -9.78 -24.06 13.92
CA SER A 339 -9.19 -24.35 15.24
C SER A 339 -7.67 -24.31 15.22
N GLU A 340 -7.04 -24.87 14.18
CA GLU A 340 -5.57 -24.79 14.00
C GLU A 340 -5.13 -23.34 13.75
N TYR A 341 -5.91 -22.58 12.96
CA TYR A 341 -5.65 -21.17 12.72
C TYR A 341 -5.67 -20.37 14.01
N ARG A 342 -6.71 -20.54 14.85
CA ARG A 342 -6.81 -19.91 16.18
C ARG A 342 -5.62 -20.25 17.06
N ARG A 343 -5.27 -21.53 17.18
CA ARG A 343 -4.16 -21.99 18.02
C ARG A 343 -2.84 -21.33 17.64
N ARG A 344 -2.51 -21.27 16.35
CA ARG A 344 -1.28 -20.62 15.86
C ARG A 344 -1.15 -19.14 16.27
N TYR A 345 -2.27 -18.43 16.33
CA TYR A 345 -2.26 -17.01 16.71
C TYR A 345 -2.38 -16.78 18.21
N GLN A 346 -2.87 -17.74 19.00
CA GLN A 346 -2.91 -17.66 20.46
C GLN A 346 -1.59 -18.11 21.10
N GLU A 347 -0.87 -19.04 20.50
CA GLU A 347 0.47 -19.49 20.94
C GLU A 347 1.57 -18.46 20.57
N SER A 348 1.25 -17.44 19.76
CA SER A 348 2.16 -16.36 19.36
C SER A 348 1.95 -15.06 20.14
N LYS A 349 1.02 -15.04 21.12
CA LYS A 349 0.80 -13.96 22.09
C LYS A 349 1.45 -14.30 23.42
#